data_66040adfbd6ecf06056ee32ddd3982ff
#
_entry.id   66040adfbd6ecf06056ee32ddd3982ff
#
_cell.length_a   1.000
_cell.length_b   1.000
_cell.length_c   1.000
_cell.angle_alpha   90.00
_cell.angle_beta   90.00
_cell.angle_gamma   90.00
#
_symmetry.space_group_name_H-M   'P 1'
#
loop_
_entity.id
_entity.type
_entity.pdbx_description
1 polymer ?
#
loop_
_entity_poly.entity_id
_entity_poly.type
_entity_poly.pdbx_seq_one_letter_code
_entity_poly.pdbx_strand_id
1 'polypeptide(L)'
;FLQGGATFQNTFIAENKPTLKDDILFLLSGTWGKKTHHDFQINFNRDIPSIALTNQSYENIVDEVRQSNKKYLYITSNETIQGIQIKKFNNFKDKKLIIDMSSDICSYEFEWNNISYIFAGAQKNLGIPGVTICIFDKDFIQKEDLPSYMNINNHIDKNSTFNTPPTFSIYVMLKVLEWIERNGGLKEFERNNINRANKIYNFLDNNLDDLTPLAPKEFRSTSNIVFDFKDKKKTKIFLEKSYENKFLGLSGHRSVGGIRVSNYNSVTDEMISDFLIFLEKFISSN
;
A
#
# COMPACT_ATOMS: atom_id res chain seq x y z
N PHE A 1 9.61 -9.71 -12.87
CA PHE A 1 8.59 -10.46 -12.13
C PHE A 1 9.28 -11.48 -11.23
N LEU A 2 8.85 -11.55 -9.97
CA LEU A 2 9.34 -12.52 -9.00
C LEU A 2 8.19 -13.38 -8.50
N GLN A 3 8.45 -14.69 -8.31
CA GLN A 3 7.50 -15.59 -7.71
C GLN A 3 7.37 -15.30 -6.21
N GLY A 4 6.14 -15.28 -5.71
CA GLY A 4 5.84 -15.07 -4.28
C GLY A 4 5.20 -13.73 -3.97
N GLY A 5 5.01 -13.47 -2.69
CA GLY A 5 4.38 -12.25 -2.20
C GLY A 5 5.38 -11.13 -1.89
N ALA A 6 4.86 -9.89 -1.77
CA ALA A 6 5.66 -8.69 -1.51
C ALA A 6 6.54 -8.75 -0.24
N THR A 7 6.13 -9.51 0.78
CA THR A 7 6.91 -9.65 2.03
C THR A 7 8.33 -10.18 1.78
N PHE A 8 8.52 -10.99 0.74
CA PHE A 8 9.86 -11.47 0.37
C PHE A 8 10.81 -10.34 -0.02
N GLN A 9 10.28 -9.22 -0.52
CA GLN A 9 11.07 -8.06 -0.92
C GLN A 9 11.85 -7.42 0.24
N ASN A 10 11.37 -7.58 1.48
CA ASN A 10 12.05 -7.04 2.65
C ASN A 10 13.47 -7.57 2.78
N THR A 11 13.64 -8.89 2.67
CA THR A 11 14.96 -9.52 2.67
C THR A 11 15.67 -9.36 1.32
N PHE A 12 14.95 -9.53 0.23
CA PHE A 12 15.50 -9.48 -1.12
C PHE A 12 16.21 -8.15 -1.44
N ILE A 13 15.60 -7.02 -1.07
CA ILE A 13 16.20 -5.69 -1.26
C ILE A 13 17.42 -5.51 -0.38
N ALA A 14 17.34 -5.90 0.90
CA ALA A 14 18.43 -5.76 1.85
C ALA A 14 19.70 -6.53 1.38
N GLU A 15 19.51 -7.77 0.93
CA GLU A 15 20.60 -8.62 0.44
C GLU A 15 21.22 -8.10 -0.87
N ASN A 16 20.40 -7.65 -1.81
CA ASN A 16 20.87 -7.15 -3.11
C ASN A 16 21.41 -5.72 -3.07
N LYS A 17 21.26 -5.01 -1.95
CA LYS A 17 21.76 -3.65 -1.73
C LYS A 17 22.31 -3.48 -0.31
N PRO A 18 23.39 -4.16 0.09
CA PRO A 18 23.89 -4.16 1.47
C PRO A 18 24.35 -2.78 1.96
N THR A 19 24.65 -1.84 1.06
CA THR A 19 24.98 -0.45 1.44
C THR A 19 23.80 0.30 2.05
N LEU A 20 22.57 -0.20 1.91
CA LEU A 20 21.39 0.38 2.57
C LEU A 20 21.51 0.40 4.09
N LYS A 21 22.26 -0.53 4.68
CA LYS A 21 22.49 -0.55 6.14
C LYS A 21 23.00 0.80 6.70
N ASP A 22 23.73 1.56 5.90
CA ASP A 22 24.30 2.84 6.30
C ASP A 22 23.52 4.05 5.76
N ASP A 23 22.74 3.86 4.68
CA ASP A 23 22.22 4.93 3.85
C ASP A 23 20.68 5.01 3.78
N ILE A 24 19.94 4.18 4.52
CA ILE A 24 18.47 4.16 4.47
C ILE A 24 17.84 4.80 5.70
N LEU A 25 16.75 5.52 5.47
CA LEU A 25 15.80 6.03 6.46
C LEU A 25 14.43 5.40 6.17
N PHE A 26 13.70 5.01 7.20
CA PHE A 26 12.32 4.52 7.05
C PHE A 26 11.30 5.56 7.46
N LEU A 27 10.27 5.79 6.65
CA LEU A 27 9.08 6.51 7.02
C LEU A 27 8.01 5.49 7.47
N LEU A 28 7.77 5.43 8.78
CA LEU A 28 6.86 4.46 9.39
C LEU A 28 5.45 5.03 9.50
N SER A 29 4.63 4.73 8.51
CA SER A 29 3.23 5.18 8.44
C SER A 29 2.23 4.17 9.01
N GLY A 30 2.63 2.91 9.18
CA GLY A 30 1.74 1.87 9.74
C GLY A 30 2.41 0.53 9.95
N THR A 31 1.62 -0.52 9.93
CA THR A 31 2.06 -1.89 10.29
C THR A 31 3.02 -2.49 9.28
N TRP A 32 2.78 -2.25 7.99
CA TRP A 32 3.60 -2.87 6.95
C TRP A 32 4.99 -2.23 6.89
N GLY A 33 5.08 -0.91 6.96
CA GLY A 33 6.36 -0.22 7.07
C GLY A 33 7.15 -0.63 8.31
N LYS A 34 6.50 -0.78 9.47
CA LYS A 34 7.13 -1.28 10.70
C LYS A 34 7.67 -2.70 10.54
N LYS A 35 6.91 -3.57 9.87
CA LYS A 35 7.35 -4.94 9.61
C LYS A 35 8.58 -4.97 8.70
N THR A 36 8.56 -4.21 7.61
CA THR A 36 9.72 -4.12 6.72
C THR A 36 10.94 -3.55 7.43
N HIS A 37 10.75 -2.50 8.24
CA HIS A 37 11.82 -1.92 9.05
C HIS A 37 12.45 -2.96 9.98
N HIS A 38 11.64 -3.74 10.69
CA HIS A 38 12.11 -4.83 11.56
C HIS A 38 12.89 -5.89 10.78
N ASP A 39 12.38 -6.30 9.60
CA ASP A 39 13.07 -7.28 8.75
C ASP A 39 14.45 -6.75 8.28
N PHE A 40 14.56 -5.45 7.97
CA PHE A 40 15.86 -4.81 7.64
C PHE A 40 16.81 -4.77 8.83
N GLN A 41 16.32 -4.49 10.03
CA GLN A 41 17.13 -4.52 11.25
C GLN A 41 17.70 -5.93 11.49
N ILE A 42 16.90 -6.97 11.28
CA ILE A 42 17.35 -8.37 11.38
C ILE A 42 18.41 -8.67 10.31
N ASN A 43 18.12 -8.36 9.03
CA ASN A 43 19.03 -8.65 7.92
C ASN A 43 20.40 -7.97 8.10
N PHE A 44 20.41 -6.75 8.58
CA PHE A 44 21.64 -5.98 8.77
C PHE A 44 22.26 -6.14 10.17
N ASN A 45 21.60 -6.84 11.08
CA ASN A 45 21.98 -7.01 12.48
C ASN A 45 22.33 -5.67 13.16
N ARG A 46 21.51 -4.65 12.95
CA ARG A 46 21.71 -3.30 13.49
C ARG A 46 20.43 -2.50 13.55
N ASP A 47 20.45 -1.44 14.32
CA ASP A 47 19.39 -0.45 14.32
C ASP A 47 19.42 0.39 13.04
N ILE A 48 18.23 0.63 12.47
CA ILE A 48 18.03 1.42 11.24
C ILE A 48 17.19 2.65 11.59
N PRO A 49 17.61 3.86 11.20
CA PRO A 49 16.87 5.07 11.53
C PRO A 49 15.49 5.11 10.90
N SER A 50 14.53 5.64 11.65
CA SER A 50 13.15 5.79 11.17
C SER A 50 12.50 7.05 11.73
N ILE A 51 11.53 7.59 10.97
CA ILE A 51 10.62 8.67 11.34
C ILE A 51 9.21 8.07 11.40
N ALA A 52 8.51 8.28 12.52
CA ALA A 52 7.12 7.82 12.66
C ALA A 52 6.15 8.93 12.24
N LEU A 53 5.16 8.55 11.44
CA LEU A 53 4.13 9.50 10.97
C LEU A 53 3.16 9.95 12.09
N THR A 54 3.16 9.30 13.23
CA THR A 54 2.22 9.56 14.34
C THR A 54 2.39 10.94 14.96
N ASN A 55 1.28 11.68 15.08
CA ASN A 55 1.18 12.99 15.74
C ASN A 55 2.02 14.13 15.12
N GLN A 56 2.38 14.00 13.84
CA GLN A 56 3.11 15.03 13.11
C GLN A 56 2.32 15.52 11.89
N SER A 57 2.49 16.79 11.52
CA SER A 57 2.01 17.30 10.23
C SER A 57 2.87 16.75 9.09
N TYR A 58 2.32 16.74 7.89
CA TYR A 58 3.05 16.31 6.71
C TYR A 58 4.31 17.15 6.44
N GLU A 59 4.22 18.47 6.67
CA GLU A 59 5.36 19.39 6.52
C GLU A 59 6.49 19.03 7.48
N ASN A 60 6.21 18.78 8.75
CA ASN A 60 7.22 18.37 9.73
C ASN A 60 7.94 17.09 9.31
N ILE A 61 7.19 16.11 8.81
CA ILE A 61 7.76 14.86 8.31
C ILE A 61 8.70 15.12 7.13
N VAL A 62 8.29 15.96 6.18
CA VAL A 62 9.12 16.31 5.02
C VAL A 62 10.41 16.99 5.47
N ASP A 63 10.34 17.89 6.45
CA ASP A 63 11.50 18.60 6.97
C ASP A 63 12.45 17.67 7.74
N GLU A 64 11.95 16.75 8.58
CA GLU A 64 12.77 15.74 9.23
C GLU A 64 13.47 14.83 8.23
N VAL A 65 12.74 14.37 7.19
CA VAL A 65 13.32 13.55 6.13
C VAL A 65 14.41 14.32 5.39
N ARG A 66 14.19 15.61 5.10
CA ARG A 66 15.18 16.47 4.41
C ARG A 66 16.43 16.69 5.24
N GLN A 67 16.30 16.88 6.55
CA GLN A 67 17.42 17.06 7.48
C GLN A 67 18.26 15.79 7.67
N SER A 68 17.71 14.62 7.41
CA SER A 68 18.45 13.37 7.49
C SER A 68 19.56 13.33 6.43
N ASN A 69 20.74 12.85 6.82
CA ASN A 69 21.87 12.62 5.90
C ASN A 69 21.74 11.31 5.09
N LYS A 70 20.64 10.54 5.26
CA LYS A 70 20.42 9.29 4.55
C LYS A 70 20.03 9.55 3.09
N LYS A 71 20.63 8.78 2.19
CA LYS A 71 20.41 8.89 0.75
C LYS A 71 19.09 8.26 0.30
N TYR A 72 18.70 7.14 0.91
CA TYR A 72 17.49 6.40 0.57
C TYR A 72 16.39 6.63 1.60
N LEU A 73 15.15 6.68 1.12
CA LEU A 73 13.95 6.71 1.95
C LEU A 73 13.06 5.53 1.58
N TYR A 74 12.74 4.69 2.55
CA TYR A 74 11.73 3.65 2.39
C TYR A 74 10.34 4.17 2.77
N ILE A 75 9.36 3.91 1.92
CA ILE A 75 7.95 4.29 2.10
C ILE A 75 7.05 3.09 1.80
N THR A 76 6.10 2.79 2.67
CA THR A 76 4.90 2.04 2.29
C THR A 76 3.86 3.06 1.84
N SER A 77 3.58 3.12 0.54
CA SER A 77 2.72 4.15 -0.04
C SER A 77 1.30 4.13 0.52
N ASN A 78 0.78 2.94 0.81
CA ASN A 78 -0.56 2.76 1.36
C ASN A 78 -0.60 1.67 2.44
N GLU A 79 -0.83 2.07 3.67
CA GLU A 79 -1.01 1.21 4.84
C GLU A 79 -2.45 0.75 4.96
N THR A 80 -2.72 -0.44 4.49
CA THR A 80 -4.08 -1.00 4.39
C THR A 80 -4.77 -1.25 5.73
N ILE A 81 -4.01 -1.32 6.81
CA ILE A 81 -4.52 -1.58 8.18
C ILE A 81 -4.96 -0.28 8.84
N GLN A 82 -4.17 0.78 8.69
CA GLN A 82 -4.43 2.09 9.27
C GLN A 82 -5.25 3.01 8.36
N GLY A 83 -5.35 2.69 7.08
CA GLY A 83 -6.01 3.55 6.08
C GLY A 83 -5.21 4.82 5.76
N ILE A 84 -3.88 4.75 5.89
CA ILE A 84 -2.96 5.86 5.66
C ILE A 84 -2.31 5.72 4.29
N GLN A 85 -2.24 6.81 3.52
CA GLN A 85 -1.62 6.85 2.20
C GLN A 85 -0.71 8.05 2.01
N ILE A 86 0.46 7.83 1.42
CA ILE A 86 1.44 8.84 1.04
C ILE A 86 1.58 8.84 -0.48
N LYS A 87 1.10 9.90 -1.15
CA LYS A 87 1.11 10.03 -2.62
C LYS A 87 2.11 11.06 -3.13
N LYS A 88 2.47 12.05 -2.31
CA LYS A 88 3.28 13.20 -2.74
C LYS A 88 4.78 12.89 -2.68
N PHE A 89 5.24 11.94 -3.50
CA PHE A 89 6.66 11.51 -3.51
C PHE A 89 7.63 12.64 -3.86
N ASN A 90 7.23 13.61 -4.65
CA ASN A 90 8.04 14.79 -5.02
C ASN A 90 8.46 15.65 -3.83
N ASN A 91 7.78 15.56 -2.71
CA ASN A 91 8.19 16.26 -1.49
C ASN A 91 9.50 15.69 -0.90
N PHE A 92 9.90 14.49 -1.34
CA PHE A 92 11.13 13.80 -0.95
C PHE A 92 12.16 13.76 -2.10
N LYS A 93 12.15 14.76 -3.00
CA LYS A 93 12.99 14.79 -4.21
C LYS A 93 14.51 14.69 -3.94
N ASP A 94 14.94 15.04 -2.74
CA ASP A 94 16.35 14.98 -2.33
C ASP A 94 16.77 13.57 -1.86
N LYS A 95 15.84 12.63 -1.84
CA LYS A 95 16.04 11.21 -1.47
C LYS A 95 15.81 10.30 -2.66
N LYS A 96 16.50 9.17 -2.67
CA LYS A 96 16.20 8.05 -3.57
C LYS A 96 15.17 7.15 -2.90
N LEU A 97 14.01 6.93 -3.55
CA LEU A 97 12.88 6.26 -2.94
C LEU A 97 12.89 4.75 -3.19
N ILE A 98 12.57 3.99 -2.14
CA ILE A 98 12.23 2.57 -2.18
C ILE A 98 10.79 2.48 -1.69
N ILE A 99 9.87 1.99 -2.54
CA ILE A 99 8.44 2.09 -2.26
C ILE A 99 7.75 0.72 -2.34
N ASP A 100 7.07 0.36 -1.27
CA ASP A 100 6.04 -0.70 -1.31
C ASP A 100 4.73 -0.10 -1.81
N MET A 101 4.35 -0.42 -3.04
CA MET A 101 3.08 -0.02 -3.66
C MET A 101 2.09 -1.19 -3.77
N SER A 102 2.22 -2.23 -2.97
CA SER A 102 1.40 -3.45 -3.11
C SER A 102 -0.10 -3.21 -3.07
N SER A 103 -0.58 -2.13 -2.45
CA SER A 103 -2.01 -1.89 -2.30
C SER A 103 -2.56 -0.74 -3.14
N ASP A 104 -1.71 0.06 -3.75
CA ASP A 104 -2.14 1.21 -4.53
C ASP A 104 -1.40 1.40 -5.86
N ILE A 105 -0.57 0.44 -6.27
CA ILE A 105 -0.02 0.40 -7.63
C ILE A 105 -1.16 0.47 -8.67
N CYS A 106 -0.97 1.25 -9.73
CA CYS A 106 -1.96 1.47 -10.78
C CYS A 106 -3.29 2.09 -10.30
N SER A 107 -3.33 2.75 -9.14
CA SER A 107 -4.51 3.48 -8.66
C SER A 107 -4.45 5.00 -8.90
N TYR A 108 -3.28 5.53 -9.24
CA TYR A 108 -3.04 6.94 -9.56
C TYR A 108 -1.73 7.12 -10.35
N GLU A 109 -1.56 8.29 -10.95
CA GLU A 109 -0.31 8.68 -11.61
C GLU A 109 0.67 9.29 -10.61
N PHE A 110 1.97 9.08 -10.81
CA PHE A 110 3.04 9.71 -10.02
C PHE A 110 4.30 9.93 -10.88
N GLU A 111 5.17 10.81 -10.43
CA GLU A 111 6.43 11.09 -11.12
C GLU A 111 7.54 10.12 -10.69
N TRP A 112 8.37 9.70 -11.66
CA TRP A 112 9.40 8.67 -11.49
C TRP A 112 10.78 9.21 -11.12
N ASN A 113 10.95 10.53 -11.03
CA ASN A 113 12.26 11.21 -11.05
C ASN A 113 13.27 10.77 -9.99
N ASN A 114 12.84 10.36 -8.81
CA ASN A 114 13.72 9.97 -7.70
C ASN A 114 13.47 8.56 -7.17
N ILE A 115 12.74 7.76 -7.92
CA ILE A 115 12.39 6.39 -7.53
C ILE A 115 13.53 5.45 -7.92
N SER A 116 14.08 4.74 -6.94
CA SER A 116 15.11 3.73 -7.15
C SER A 116 14.60 2.32 -7.17
N TYR A 117 13.52 2.05 -6.43
CA TYR A 117 12.92 0.73 -6.38
C TYR A 117 11.45 0.82 -6.01
N ILE A 118 10.59 0.19 -6.80
CA ILE A 118 9.19 -0.07 -6.45
C ILE A 118 8.97 -1.57 -6.47
N PHE A 119 8.19 -2.06 -5.52
CA PHE A 119 7.63 -3.38 -5.61
C PHE A 119 6.14 -3.40 -5.28
N ALA A 120 5.44 -4.38 -5.83
CA ALA A 120 4.02 -4.58 -5.59
C ALA A 120 3.62 -6.05 -5.74
N GLY A 121 3.02 -6.61 -4.71
CA GLY A 121 2.33 -7.90 -4.84
C GLY A 121 1.04 -7.73 -5.64
N ALA A 122 0.78 -8.62 -6.61
CA ALA A 122 -0.32 -8.46 -7.56
C ALA A 122 -1.72 -8.59 -6.95
N GLN A 123 -1.87 -9.28 -5.83
CA GLN A 123 -3.15 -9.76 -5.27
C GLN A 123 -4.16 -8.70 -4.84
N LYS A 124 -3.81 -7.42 -4.85
CA LYS A 124 -4.72 -6.34 -4.44
C LYS A 124 -5.31 -5.61 -5.66
N ASN A 125 -4.44 -4.98 -6.44
CA ASN A 125 -4.89 -4.10 -7.52
C ASN A 125 -4.52 -4.58 -8.93
N LEU A 126 -3.62 -5.57 -9.05
CA LEU A 126 -3.10 -6.05 -10.33
C LEU A 126 -3.57 -7.45 -10.73
N GLY A 127 -4.25 -8.18 -9.85
CA GLY A 127 -4.72 -9.53 -10.18
C GLY A 127 -4.79 -10.47 -8.99
N ILE A 128 -4.16 -11.65 -9.12
CA ILE A 128 -4.19 -12.72 -8.12
C ILE A 128 -2.82 -12.89 -7.41
N PRO A 129 -2.78 -13.59 -6.26
CA PRO A 129 -1.52 -13.86 -5.57
C PRO A 129 -0.56 -14.73 -6.41
N GLY A 130 0.73 -14.72 -6.03
CA GLY A 130 1.77 -15.58 -6.59
C GLY A 130 2.84 -14.85 -7.40
N VAL A 131 2.66 -13.58 -7.71
CA VAL A 131 3.66 -12.75 -8.39
C VAL A 131 3.83 -11.41 -7.70
N THR A 132 5.07 -10.95 -7.63
CA THR A 132 5.45 -9.58 -7.24
C THR A 132 6.15 -8.91 -8.43
N ILE A 133 5.71 -7.68 -8.74
CA ILE A 133 6.38 -6.80 -9.69
C ILE A 133 7.48 -6.05 -8.94
N CYS A 134 8.67 -5.96 -9.55
CA CYS A 134 9.75 -5.10 -9.12
C CYS A 134 10.16 -4.20 -10.28
N ILE A 135 10.16 -2.90 -10.06
CA ILE A 135 10.58 -1.87 -11.03
C ILE A 135 11.69 -1.08 -10.33
N PHE A 136 12.86 -1.02 -10.94
CA PHE A 136 13.99 -0.38 -10.29
C PHE A 136 14.95 0.25 -11.29
N ASP A 137 15.68 1.23 -10.80
CA ASP A 137 16.80 1.86 -11.50
C ASP A 137 17.93 0.83 -11.65
N LYS A 138 18.54 0.73 -12.84
CA LYS A 138 19.65 -0.21 -13.09
C LYS A 138 20.82 0.02 -12.14
N ASP A 139 21.08 1.27 -11.77
CA ASP A 139 22.16 1.65 -10.85
C ASP A 139 21.85 1.34 -9.38
N PHE A 140 20.60 0.93 -9.07
CA PHE A 140 20.24 0.54 -7.71
C PHE A 140 20.91 -0.76 -7.30
N ILE A 141 21.00 -1.73 -8.22
CA ILE A 141 21.49 -3.08 -7.94
C ILE A 141 23.01 -3.10 -7.82
N GLN A 142 23.50 -3.77 -6.79
CA GLN A 142 24.92 -4.13 -6.63
C GLN A 142 25.14 -5.56 -7.08
N LYS A 143 26.34 -5.85 -7.60
CA LYS A 143 26.73 -7.23 -7.91
C LYS A 143 27.17 -7.88 -6.61
N GLU A 144 26.34 -8.77 -6.10
CA GLU A 144 26.62 -9.53 -4.88
C GLU A 144 26.69 -11.03 -5.20
N ASP A 145 27.52 -11.75 -4.48
CA ASP A 145 27.59 -13.20 -4.55
C ASP A 145 26.54 -13.80 -3.57
N LEU A 146 25.32 -13.92 -4.09
CA LEU A 146 24.15 -14.39 -3.35
C LEU A 146 23.69 -15.76 -3.85
N PRO A 147 23.04 -16.57 -2.99
CA PRO A 147 22.38 -17.79 -3.44
C PRO A 147 21.47 -17.55 -4.63
N SER A 148 21.45 -18.50 -5.56
CA SER A 148 20.90 -18.35 -6.91
C SER A 148 19.60 -17.57 -7.00
N TYR A 149 18.57 -17.94 -6.21
CA TYR A 149 17.26 -17.29 -6.25
C TYR A 149 17.29 -15.89 -5.62
N MET A 150 18.16 -15.66 -4.65
CA MET A 150 18.31 -14.38 -3.96
C MET A 150 19.04 -13.34 -4.80
N ASN A 151 19.79 -13.74 -5.82
CA ASN A 151 20.53 -12.83 -6.66
C ASN A 151 19.65 -12.25 -7.76
N ILE A 152 19.31 -10.96 -7.66
CA ILE A 152 18.45 -10.27 -8.63
C ILE A 152 19.02 -10.28 -10.05
N ASN A 153 20.35 -10.32 -10.21
CA ASN A 153 20.97 -10.36 -11.52
C ASN A 153 20.58 -11.62 -12.29
N ASN A 154 20.41 -12.77 -11.62
CA ASN A 154 19.93 -13.98 -12.25
C ASN A 154 18.52 -13.81 -12.86
N HIS A 155 17.65 -13.04 -12.18
CA HIS A 155 16.30 -12.77 -12.68
C HIS A 155 16.31 -11.74 -13.83
N ILE A 156 17.23 -10.77 -13.79
CA ILE A 156 17.43 -9.79 -14.88
C ILE A 156 17.96 -10.49 -16.12
N ASP A 157 19.05 -11.25 -16.02
CA ASP A 157 19.73 -11.94 -17.13
C ASP A 157 18.82 -12.95 -17.82
N LYS A 158 17.90 -13.54 -17.08
CA LYS A 158 16.92 -14.51 -17.61
C LYS A 158 15.53 -13.90 -17.86
N ASN A 159 15.39 -12.58 -17.90
CA ASN A 159 14.11 -11.89 -18.14
C ASN A 159 12.95 -12.46 -17.30
N SER A 160 13.19 -12.61 -15.99
CA SER A 160 12.25 -13.18 -15.01
C SER A 160 11.90 -14.67 -15.20
N THR A 161 12.69 -15.42 -15.98
CA THR A 161 12.50 -16.87 -16.22
C THR A 161 13.63 -17.71 -15.61
N PHE A 162 14.34 -17.18 -14.63
CA PHE A 162 15.41 -17.91 -13.93
C PHE A 162 14.89 -19.20 -13.28
N ASN A 163 13.73 -19.13 -12.66
CA ASN A 163 12.93 -20.27 -12.22
C ASN A 163 11.59 -20.27 -12.96
N THR A 164 10.82 -21.35 -12.86
CA THR A 164 9.49 -21.43 -13.50
C THR A 164 8.61 -20.26 -13.04
N PRO A 165 8.23 -19.33 -13.94
CA PRO A 165 7.44 -18.17 -13.57
C PRO A 165 6.00 -18.55 -13.23
N PRO A 166 5.30 -17.78 -12.37
CA PRO A 166 3.89 -17.99 -12.07
C PRO A 166 3.01 -17.51 -13.25
N THR A 167 3.04 -18.25 -14.37
CA THR A 167 2.51 -17.86 -15.67
C THR A 167 1.06 -17.42 -15.60
N PHE A 168 0.21 -18.14 -14.84
CA PHE A 168 -1.20 -17.78 -14.73
C PHE A 168 -1.40 -16.44 -14.01
N SER A 169 -0.66 -16.18 -12.91
CA SER A 169 -0.73 -14.89 -12.21
C SER A 169 -0.26 -13.72 -13.09
N ILE A 170 0.80 -13.94 -13.90
CA ILE A 170 1.29 -12.95 -14.86
C ILE A 170 0.25 -12.71 -15.98
N TYR A 171 -0.39 -13.77 -16.47
CA TYR A 171 -1.45 -13.65 -17.47
C TYR A 171 -2.66 -12.86 -16.95
N VAL A 172 -3.13 -13.15 -15.73
CA VAL A 172 -4.22 -12.39 -15.10
C VAL A 172 -3.83 -10.93 -14.94
N MET A 173 -2.60 -10.67 -14.49
CA MET A 173 -2.09 -9.30 -14.37
C MET A 173 -2.08 -8.56 -15.71
N LEU A 174 -1.64 -9.20 -16.80
CA LEU A 174 -1.72 -8.62 -18.13
C LEU A 174 -3.16 -8.24 -18.47
N LYS A 175 -4.15 -9.11 -18.19
CA LYS A 175 -5.56 -8.83 -18.47
C LYS A 175 -6.09 -7.66 -17.61
N VAL A 176 -5.64 -7.51 -16.38
CA VAL A 176 -6.00 -6.35 -15.55
C VAL A 176 -5.39 -5.06 -16.11
N LEU A 177 -4.13 -5.07 -16.53
CA LEU A 177 -3.49 -3.90 -17.13
C LEU A 177 -4.16 -3.50 -18.45
N GLU A 178 -4.47 -4.46 -19.34
CA GLU A 178 -5.24 -4.21 -20.56
C GLU A 178 -6.64 -3.63 -20.25
N TRP A 179 -7.28 -4.12 -19.17
CA TRP A 179 -8.57 -3.60 -18.75
C TRP A 179 -8.46 -2.15 -18.24
N ILE A 180 -7.43 -1.82 -17.47
CA ILE A 180 -7.17 -0.44 -17.02
C ILE A 180 -6.99 0.48 -18.25
N GLU A 181 -6.14 0.06 -19.20
CA GLU A 181 -5.87 0.85 -20.40
C GLU A 181 -7.14 1.11 -21.23
N ARG A 182 -7.95 0.06 -21.50
CA ARG A 182 -9.20 0.16 -22.27
C ARG A 182 -10.28 1.01 -21.58
N ASN A 183 -10.23 1.16 -20.27
CA ASN A 183 -11.21 1.93 -19.50
C ASN A 183 -10.70 3.33 -19.10
N GLY A 184 -9.81 3.91 -19.89
CA GLY A 184 -9.38 5.30 -19.75
C GLY A 184 -8.06 5.51 -19.03
N GLY A 185 -7.34 4.41 -18.69
CA GLY A 185 -6.01 4.47 -18.09
C GLY A 185 -5.99 5.01 -16.67
N LEU A 186 -4.79 5.28 -16.14
CA LEU A 186 -4.59 5.63 -14.74
C LEU A 186 -5.34 6.89 -14.30
N LYS A 187 -5.44 7.90 -15.17
CA LYS A 187 -6.17 9.17 -14.84
C LYS A 187 -7.63 8.92 -14.53
N GLU A 188 -8.28 8.08 -15.33
CA GLU A 188 -9.69 7.75 -15.12
C GLU A 188 -9.88 6.95 -13.83
N PHE A 189 -9.01 5.96 -13.59
CA PHE A 189 -9.05 5.16 -12.36
C PHE A 189 -8.76 6.00 -11.11
N GLU A 190 -7.79 6.89 -11.17
CA GLU A 190 -7.51 7.83 -10.08
C GLU A 190 -8.72 8.71 -9.75
N ARG A 191 -9.33 9.32 -10.78
CA ARG A 191 -10.54 10.13 -10.62
C ARG A 191 -11.66 9.35 -9.94
N ASN A 192 -11.91 8.13 -10.41
CA ASN A 192 -12.97 7.28 -9.88
C ASN A 192 -12.67 6.81 -8.45
N ASN A 193 -11.43 6.43 -8.16
CA ASN A 193 -11.00 6.04 -6.81
C ASN A 193 -11.16 7.20 -5.81
N ILE A 194 -10.76 8.42 -6.19
CA ILE A 194 -10.92 9.63 -5.39
C ILE A 194 -12.41 9.93 -5.16
N ASN A 195 -13.24 9.88 -6.20
CA ASN A 195 -14.67 10.16 -6.08
C ASN A 195 -15.36 9.19 -5.11
N ARG A 196 -15.10 7.90 -5.22
CA ARG A 196 -15.63 6.88 -4.32
C ARG A 196 -15.16 7.07 -2.87
N ALA A 197 -13.86 7.30 -2.68
CA ALA A 197 -13.31 7.56 -1.36
C ALA A 197 -13.92 8.81 -0.72
N ASN A 198 -14.08 9.89 -1.49
CA ASN A 198 -14.71 11.11 -1.02
C ASN A 198 -16.16 10.91 -0.62
N LYS A 199 -16.96 10.11 -1.36
CA LYS A 199 -18.34 9.77 -0.95
C LYS A 199 -18.34 9.12 0.45
N ILE A 200 -17.44 8.16 0.68
CA ILE A 200 -17.35 7.47 1.99
C ILE A 200 -16.87 8.45 3.07
N TYR A 201 -15.80 9.20 2.85
CA TYR A 201 -15.28 10.13 3.87
C TYR A 201 -16.24 11.25 4.21
N ASN A 202 -16.96 11.80 3.21
CA ASN A 202 -18.01 12.79 3.47
C ASN A 202 -19.13 12.22 4.32
N PHE A 203 -19.53 10.97 4.07
CA PHE A 203 -20.51 10.29 4.92
C PHE A 203 -19.98 10.13 6.35
N LEU A 204 -18.74 9.66 6.52
CA LEU A 204 -18.13 9.49 7.84
C LEU A 204 -18.00 10.82 8.59
N ASP A 205 -17.56 11.89 7.91
CA ASP A 205 -17.36 13.21 8.49
C ASP A 205 -18.70 13.89 8.88
N ASN A 206 -19.80 13.53 8.23
CA ASN A 206 -21.16 14.00 8.59
C ASN A 206 -21.82 13.16 9.71
N ASN A 207 -21.23 12.03 10.09
CA ASN A 207 -21.78 11.12 11.10
C ASN A 207 -20.76 10.87 12.25
N LEU A 208 -19.99 11.89 12.62
CA LEU A 208 -18.96 11.78 13.66
C LEU A 208 -19.51 11.50 15.05
N ASP A 209 -20.82 11.62 15.28
CA ASP A 209 -21.44 11.23 16.55
C ASP A 209 -21.44 9.71 16.74
N ASP A 210 -21.61 8.95 15.67
CA ASP A 210 -21.62 7.48 15.65
C ASP A 210 -20.29 6.88 15.19
N LEU A 211 -19.60 7.50 14.24
CA LEU A 211 -18.47 6.93 13.50
C LEU A 211 -17.16 7.69 13.78
N THR A 212 -16.04 6.97 13.70
CA THR A 212 -14.70 7.53 13.86
C THR A 212 -13.80 7.02 12.73
N PRO A 213 -13.43 7.87 11.74
CA PRO A 213 -12.36 7.56 10.79
C PRO A 213 -11.04 7.36 11.54
N LEU A 214 -10.28 6.30 11.22
CA LEU A 214 -9.04 6.00 11.96
C LEU A 214 -7.83 6.80 11.43
N ALA A 215 -7.77 7.05 10.13
CA ALA A 215 -6.68 7.82 9.55
C ALA A 215 -6.87 9.34 9.77
N PRO A 216 -5.82 10.07 10.14
CA PRO A 216 -5.83 11.54 10.14
C PRO A 216 -6.22 12.06 8.76
N LYS A 217 -6.98 13.16 8.71
CA LYS A 217 -7.58 13.68 7.47
C LYS A 217 -6.56 13.90 6.35
N GLU A 218 -5.38 14.38 6.71
CA GLU A 218 -4.28 14.67 5.79
C GLU A 218 -3.69 13.41 5.13
N PHE A 219 -3.78 12.25 5.78
CA PHE A 219 -3.20 10.98 5.34
C PHE A 219 -4.25 9.95 4.90
N ARG A 220 -5.49 10.34 4.76
CA ARG A 220 -6.58 9.43 4.39
C ARG A 220 -6.32 8.72 3.06
N SER A 221 -6.39 7.41 3.10
CA SER A 221 -6.22 6.57 1.92
C SER A 221 -7.43 6.62 0.99
N THR A 222 -7.19 6.72 -0.31
CA THR A 222 -8.24 6.52 -1.31
C THR A 222 -8.45 5.04 -1.66
N SER A 223 -7.52 4.15 -1.25
CA SER A 223 -7.57 2.72 -1.54
C SER A 223 -8.12 1.88 -0.40
N ASN A 224 -7.89 2.31 0.86
CA ASN A 224 -8.38 1.58 2.04
C ASN A 224 -8.94 2.57 3.06
N ILE A 225 -10.25 2.67 3.14
CA ILE A 225 -10.95 3.52 4.10
C ILE A 225 -11.20 2.71 5.37
N VAL A 226 -10.65 3.18 6.50
CA VAL A 226 -10.75 2.48 7.78
C VAL A 226 -11.45 3.38 8.80
N PHE A 227 -12.48 2.85 9.42
CA PHE A 227 -13.27 3.55 10.42
C PHE A 227 -13.87 2.57 11.45
N ASP A 228 -14.46 3.09 12.49
CA ASP A 228 -15.14 2.27 13.49
C ASP A 228 -16.37 2.99 14.05
N PHE A 229 -17.31 2.23 14.60
CA PHE A 229 -18.33 2.83 15.46
C PHE A 229 -17.71 3.23 16.79
N LYS A 230 -18.17 4.34 17.38
CA LYS A 230 -17.81 4.72 18.75
C LYS A 230 -18.23 3.65 19.76
N ASP A 231 -19.43 3.11 19.58
CA ASP A 231 -19.87 1.92 20.30
C ASP A 231 -19.36 0.65 19.60
N LYS A 232 -18.40 -0.02 20.21
CA LYS A 232 -17.82 -1.27 19.69
C LYS A 232 -18.82 -2.43 19.57
N LYS A 233 -19.93 -2.39 20.30
CA LYS A 233 -21.00 -3.38 20.12
C LYS A 233 -21.68 -3.20 18.77
N LYS A 234 -21.91 -1.94 18.35
CA LYS A 234 -22.46 -1.64 17.02
C LYS A 234 -21.55 -2.15 15.90
N THR A 235 -20.22 -2.06 16.05
CA THR A 235 -19.27 -2.60 15.06
C THR A 235 -19.50 -4.08 14.80
N LYS A 236 -19.63 -4.88 15.85
CA LYS A 236 -19.84 -6.32 15.72
C LYS A 236 -21.17 -6.63 15.02
N ILE A 237 -22.25 -6.00 15.46
CA ILE A 237 -23.60 -6.18 14.88
C ILE A 237 -23.58 -5.73 13.41
N PHE A 238 -22.92 -4.62 13.09
CA PHE A 238 -22.81 -4.13 11.72
C PHE A 238 -22.09 -5.14 10.82
N LEU A 239 -20.98 -5.71 11.27
CA LEU A 239 -20.21 -6.70 10.49
C LEU A 239 -21.02 -7.99 10.26
N GLU A 240 -21.78 -8.45 11.25
CA GLU A 240 -22.69 -9.60 11.12
C GLU A 240 -23.78 -9.31 10.07
N LYS A 241 -24.47 -8.17 10.21
CA LYS A 241 -25.51 -7.75 9.25
C LYS A 241 -24.93 -7.47 7.84
N SER A 242 -23.72 -6.94 7.75
CA SER A 242 -23.04 -6.73 6.46
C SER A 242 -22.84 -8.06 5.72
N TYR A 243 -22.38 -9.09 6.42
CA TYR A 243 -22.20 -10.41 5.84
C TYR A 243 -23.54 -11.01 5.34
N GLU A 244 -24.60 -10.89 6.12
CA GLU A 244 -25.96 -11.32 5.73
C GLU A 244 -26.46 -10.59 4.47
N ASN A 245 -26.10 -9.30 4.32
CA ASN A 245 -26.44 -8.47 3.16
C ASN A 245 -25.40 -8.54 2.02
N LYS A 246 -24.50 -9.54 2.05
CA LYS A 246 -23.50 -9.83 1.02
C LYS A 246 -22.41 -8.76 0.84
N PHE A 247 -22.21 -7.88 1.82
CA PHE A 247 -21.03 -7.02 1.91
C PHE A 247 -19.89 -7.79 2.57
N LEU A 248 -19.01 -8.36 1.76
CA LEU A 248 -17.96 -9.25 2.22
C LEU A 248 -16.64 -8.49 2.42
N GLY A 249 -15.81 -8.96 3.37
CA GLY A 249 -14.45 -8.44 3.57
C GLY A 249 -14.38 -7.08 4.26
N LEU A 250 -15.46 -6.61 4.89
CA LEU A 250 -15.50 -5.32 5.60
C LEU A 250 -14.80 -5.35 6.97
N SER A 251 -14.55 -6.52 7.54
CA SER A 251 -13.86 -6.61 8.83
C SER A 251 -12.47 -5.98 8.76
N GLY A 252 -12.18 -5.08 9.70
CA GLY A 252 -10.86 -4.52 9.88
C GLY A 252 -9.83 -5.58 10.27
N HIS A 253 -8.55 -5.21 10.25
CA HIS A 253 -7.50 -6.15 10.63
C HIS A 253 -7.58 -6.49 12.12
N ARG A 254 -7.34 -7.76 12.47
CA ARG A 254 -7.45 -8.28 13.87
C ARG A 254 -6.66 -7.48 14.91
N SER A 255 -5.59 -6.79 14.52
CA SER A 255 -4.78 -5.97 15.44
C SER A 255 -5.36 -4.58 15.72
N VAL A 256 -6.28 -4.09 14.90
CA VAL A 256 -6.87 -2.75 15.00
C VAL A 256 -8.38 -2.82 15.19
N GLY A 257 -9.02 -3.84 14.62
CA GLY A 257 -10.49 -3.97 14.61
C GLY A 257 -11.15 -3.02 13.61
N GLY A 258 -12.41 -2.67 13.87
CA GLY A 258 -13.17 -1.73 13.07
C GLY A 258 -13.65 -2.27 11.73
N ILE A 259 -13.94 -1.36 10.83
CA ILE A 259 -14.46 -1.61 9.48
C ILE A 259 -13.45 -1.09 8.46
N ARG A 260 -13.21 -1.87 7.42
CA ARG A 260 -12.32 -1.48 6.34
C ARG A 260 -12.97 -1.69 4.99
N VAL A 261 -13.17 -0.61 4.25
CA VAL A 261 -13.59 -0.64 2.85
C VAL A 261 -12.35 -0.63 1.97
N SER A 262 -12.17 -1.69 1.17
CA SER A 262 -11.09 -1.79 0.18
C SER A 262 -11.60 -1.25 -1.15
N ASN A 263 -11.26 0.00 -1.48
CA ASN A 263 -11.68 0.71 -2.68
C ASN A 263 -10.64 0.53 -3.81
N TYR A 264 -10.37 -0.72 -4.19
CA TYR A 264 -9.47 -1.03 -5.30
C TYR A 264 -10.12 -0.74 -6.67
N ASN A 265 -9.33 -0.77 -7.73
CA ASN A 265 -9.78 -0.42 -9.09
C ASN A 265 -11.02 -1.19 -9.58
N SER A 266 -11.23 -2.41 -9.11
CA SER A 266 -12.39 -3.24 -9.46
C SER A 266 -13.69 -2.86 -8.78
N VAL A 267 -13.66 -2.00 -7.77
CA VAL A 267 -14.87 -1.54 -7.06
C VAL A 267 -15.61 -0.52 -7.92
N THR A 268 -16.94 -0.65 -8.03
CA THR A 268 -17.78 0.25 -8.81
C THR A 268 -18.43 1.34 -7.94
N ASP A 269 -18.89 2.41 -8.58
CA ASP A 269 -19.64 3.47 -7.90
C ASP A 269 -20.94 2.97 -7.30
N GLU A 270 -21.59 1.99 -7.96
CA GLU A 270 -22.82 1.34 -7.48
C GLU A 270 -22.54 0.59 -6.17
N MET A 271 -21.49 -0.23 -6.12
CA MET A 271 -21.12 -0.95 -4.89
C MET A 271 -20.90 0.00 -3.69
N ILE A 272 -20.29 1.17 -3.93
CA ILE A 272 -20.11 2.15 -2.86
C ILE A 272 -21.43 2.82 -2.48
N SER A 273 -22.29 3.10 -3.44
CA SER A 273 -23.62 3.68 -3.17
C SER A 273 -24.48 2.73 -2.35
N ASP A 274 -24.52 1.46 -2.71
CA ASP A 274 -25.26 0.42 -1.98
C ASP A 274 -24.71 0.26 -0.55
N PHE A 275 -23.39 0.26 -0.41
CA PHE A 275 -22.75 0.23 0.90
C PHE A 275 -23.14 1.43 1.77
N LEU A 276 -23.16 2.63 1.24
CA LEU A 276 -23.52 3.83 1.99
C LEU A 276 -25.00 3.84 2.39
N ILE A 277 -25.90 3.40 1.50
CA ILE A 277 -27.32 3.23 1.81
C ILE A 277 -27.51 2.21 2.94
N PHE A 278 -26.77 1.10 2.90
CA PHE A 278 -26.80 0.10 3.97
C PHE A 278 -26.30 0.65 5.31
N LEU A 279 -25.17 1.38 5.30
CA LEU A 279 -24.58 1.99 6.49
C LEU A 279 -25.53 3.05 7.11
N GLU A 280 -26.16 3.88 6.27
CA GLU A 280 -27.13 4.90 6.70
C GLU A 280 -28.36 4.27 7.37
N LYS A 281 -28.93 3.23 6.75
CA LYS A 281 -30.07 2.48 7.32
C LYS A 281 -29.68 1.84 8.67
N PHE A 282 -28.47 1.31 8.77
CA PHE A 282 -28.01 0.72 10.03
C PHE A 282 -27.89 1.76 11.14
N ILE A 283 -27.34 2.94 10.87
CA ILE A 283 -27.22 4.03 11.87
C ILE A 283 -28.60 4.51 12.29
N SER A 284 -29.52 4.72 11.34
CA SER A 284 -30.86 5.24 11.62
C SER A 284 -31.76 4.25 12.39
N SER A 285 -31.42 2.96 12.38
CA SER A 285 -32.23 1.90 13.01
C SER A 285 -31.69 1.43 14.38
N ASN A 286 -30.54 1.92 14.81
CA ASN A 286 -29.86 1.48 16.03
C ASN A 286 -29.22 2.67 16.77
#